data_3252e48cfdc99c5fe9d82f295581e2e9
#
_entry.id   3252e48cfdc99c5fe9d82f295581e2e9
#
_cell.length_a   1.000
_cell.length_b   1.000
_cell.length_c   1.000
_cell.angle_alpha   90.00
_cell.angle_beta   90.00
_cell.angle_gamma   90.00
#
_symmetry.space_group_name_H-M   'P 1'
#
loop_
_entity.id
_entity.type
_entity.pdbx_description
1 polymer ?
#
loop_
_entity_poly.entity_id
_entity_poly.type
_entity_poly.pdbx_seq_one_letter_code
_entity_poly.pdbx_strand_id
1 'polypeptide(L)'
;EGASDLMEVTMALGAEMLLVAGKATSRADALRTLEAAIASGAALERFREVIRWQGGDPAVVDDPSRLARAPIVRQLTASQGSPMPALAPRILGEAIVAMGGGRRLATDPVDPAVGLEFLCQAGQSLAVGDPFAVVHARTEADADLAERAVRGAFAHALASGEAPLPLLVERITQDHTEPYGDA
;
A
#
# COMPACT_ATOMS: atom_id res chain seq x y z
N GLU A 1 -11.62 -5.98 -5.71
CA GLU A 1 -10.31 -6.66 -5.57
C GLU A 1 -9.29 -5.61 -5.14
N GLY A 2 -8.50 -5.88 -4.11
CA GLY A 2 -7.43 -5.01 -3.64
C GLY A 2 -6.10 -5.31 -4.36
N ALA A 3 -5.04 -4.56 -4.01
CA ALA A 3 -3.69 -4.82 -4.47
C ALA A 3 -3.24 -6.22 -4.00
N SER A 4 -2.72 -7.05 -4.91
CA SER A 4 -2.40 -8.46 -4.62
C SER A 4 -1.28 -8.61 -3.58
N ASP A 5 -0.29 -7.73 -3.61
CA ASP A 5 0.80 -7.66 -2.66
C ASP A 5 0.32 -7.32 -1.23
N LEU A 6 -0.60 -6.36 -1.10
CA LEU A 6 -1.23 -6.04 0.18
C LEU A 6 -2.04 -7.23 0.70
N MET A 7 -2.76 -7.94 -0.18
CA MET A 7 -3.54 -9.11 0.20
C MET A 7 -2.63 -10.24 0.68
N GLU A 8 -1.52 -10.51 -0.01
CA GLU A 8 -0.54 -11.52 0.38
C GLU A 8 -0.01 -11.27 1.79
N VAL A 9 0.46 -10.05 2.08
CA VAL A 9 0.95 -9.68 3.42
C VAL A 9 -0.17 -9.74 4.46
N THR A 10 -1.38 -9.29 4.13
CA THR A 10 -2.53 -9.31 5.04
C THR A 10 -2.90 -10.74 5.42
N MET A 11 -2.95 -11.65 4.47
CA MET A 11 -3.27 -13.05 4.72
C MET A 11 -2.19 -13.75 5.53
N ALA A 12 -0.92 -13.47 5.24
CA ALA A 12 0.20 -14.03 5.98
C ALA A 12 0.19 -13.59 7.46
N LEU A 13 0.10 -12.28 7.72
CA LEU A 13 0.06 -11.74 9.08
C LEU A 13 -1.21 -12.17 9.82
N GLY A 14 -2.35 -12.17 9.15
CA GLY A 14 -3.61 -12.64 9.71
C GLY A 14 -3.57 -14.11 10.13
N ALA A 15 -2.93 -14.96 9.31
CA ALA A 15 -2.75 -16.38 9.64
C ALA A 15 -1.89 -16.56 10.91
N GLU A 16 -0.76 -15.85 11.04
CA GLU A 16 0.06 -15.87 12.24
C GLU A 16 -0.71 -15.37 13.48
N MET A 17 -1.51 -14.32 13.33
CA MET A 17 -2.35 -13.80 14.43
C MET A 17 -3.36 -14.86 14.91
N LEU A 18 -4.01 -15.59 14.00
CA LEU A 18 -4.97 -16.65 14.37
C LEU A 18 -4.28 -17.84 15.04
N LEU A 19 -3.07 -18.21 14.57
CA LEU A 19 -2.27 -19.27 15.19
C LEU A 19 -1.85 -18.91 16.62
N VAL A 20 -1.28 -17.72 16.81
CA VAL A 20 -0.85 -17.23 18.14
C VAL A 20 -2.03 -17.09 19.10
N ALA A 21 -3.21 -16.68 18.60
CA ALA A 21 -4.43 -16.58 19.40
C ALA A 21 -5.10 -17.94 19.66
N GLY A 22 -4.58 -19.07 19.17
CA GLY A 22 -5.18 -20.39 19.30
C GLY A 22 -6.53 -20.51 18.59
N LYS A 23 -6.78 -19.70 17.55
CA LYS A 23 -8.02 -19.67 16.77
C LYS A 23 -7.93 -20.51 15.49
N ALA A 24 -6.74 -21.00 15.17
CA ALA A 24 -6.48 -21.92 14.09
C ALA A 24 -5.46 -22.97 14.53
N THR A 25 -5.53 -24.17 13.98
CA THR A 25 -4.64 -25.29 14.32
C THR A 25 -3.47 -25.45 13.34
N SER A 26 -3.58 -24.81 12.18
CA SER A 26 -2.55 -24.78 11.14
C SER A 26 -2.68 -23.51 10.31
N ARG A 27 -1.61 -23.17 9.56
CA ARG A 27 -1.62 -22.04 8.60
C ARG A 27 -2.75 -22.21 7.57
N ALA A 28 -2.93 -23.40 7.02
CA ALA A 28 -3.99 -23.68 6.06
C ALA A 28 -5.39 -23.46 6.65
N ASP A 29 -5.60 -23.79 7.92
CA ASP A 29 -6.85 -23.57 8.64
C ASP A 29 -7.09 -22.06 8.87
N ALA A 30 -6.05 -21.34 9.26
CA ALA A 30 -6.09 -19.89 9.42
C ALA A 30 -6.44 -19.17 8.11
N LEU A 31 -5.78 -19.53 7.00
CA LEU A 31 -6.04 -18.95 5.68
C LEU A 31 -7.49 -19.17 5.24
N ARG A 32 -8.02 -20.40 5.36
CA ARG A 32 -9.43 -20.66 5.05
C ARG A 32 -10.38 -19.80 5.87
N THR A 33 -10.07 -19.58 7.14
CA THR A 33 -10.88 -18.75 8.04
C THR A 33 -10.89 -17.28 7.59
N LEU A 34 -9.74 -16.76 7.19
CA LEU A 34 -9.61 -15.39 6.66
C LEU A 34 -10.33 -15.23 5.32
N GLU A 35 -10.12 -16.16 4.40
CA GLU A 35 -10.80 -16.18 3.09
C GLU A 35 -12.33 -16.21 3.27
N ALA A 36 -12.84 -17.04 4.17
CA ALA A 36 -14.27 -17.11 4.46
C ALA A 36 -14.80 -15.80 5.03
N ALA A 37 -14.05 -15.12 5.91
CA ALA A 37 -14.44 -13.83 6.47
C ALA A 37 -14.50 -12.73 5.39
N ILE A 38 -13.59 -12.75 4.42
CA ILE A 38 -13.60 -11.82 3.28
C ILE A 38 -14.76 -12.15 2.34
N ALA A 39 -14.90 -13.41 1.92
CA ALA A 39 -15.90 -13.85 0.95
C ALA A 39 -17.33 -13.66 1.44
N SER A 40 -17.58 -13.84 2.74
CA SER A 40 -18.90 -13.63 3.34
C SER A 40 -19.27 -12.18 3.57
N GLY A 41 -18.31 -11.23 3.43
CA GLY A 41 -18.48 -9.82 3.78
C GLY A 41 -18.37 -9.53 5.28
N ALA A 42 -18.13 -10.53 6.14
CA ALA A 42 -18.02 -10.33 7.59
C ALA A 42 -16.86 -9.38 7.96
N ALA A 43 -15.73 -9.47 7.23
CA ALA A 43 -14.60 -8.56 7.40
C ALA A 43 -14.99 -7.11 7.05
N LEU A 44 -15.76 -6.88 5.99
CA LEU A 44 -16.23 -5.56 5.57
C LEU A 44 -17.18 -4.97 6.62
N GLU A 45 -18.10 -5.76 7.18
CA GLU A 45 -18.99 -5.30 8.26
C GLU A 45 -18.21 -4.95 9.53
N ARG A 46 -17.16 -5.73 9.86
CA ARG A 46 -16.28 -5.39 10.99
C ARG A 46 -15.52 -4.08 10.74
N PHE A 47 -15.05 -3.86 9.53
CA PHE A 47 -14.40 -2.59 9.14
C PHE A 47 -15.36 -1.41 9.28
N ARG A 48 -16.63 -1.56 8.85
CA ARG A 48 -17.68 -0.56 9.04
C ARG A 48 -17.88 -0.19 10.51
N GLU A 49 -17.89 -1.18 11.40
CA GLU A 49 -17.99 -0.95 12.84
C GLU A 49 -16.77 -0.19 13.38
N VAL A 50 -15.56 -0.56 12.96
CA VAL A 50 -14.33 0.13 13.36
C VAL A 50 -14.38 1.61 12.98
N ILE A 51 -14.81 1.94 11.75
CA ILE A 51 -14.99 3.34 11.33
C ILE A 51 -15.96 4.06 12.26
N ARG A 52 -17.10 3.45 12.58
CA ARG A 52 -18.10 4.03 13.48
C ARG A 52 -17.55 4.27 14.89
N TRP A 53 -16.84 3.30 15.44
CA TRP A 53 -16.25 3.42 16.80
C TRP A 53 -15.15 4.48 16.88
N GLN A 54 -14.46 4.72 15.77
CA GLN A 54 -13.46 5.79 15.66
C GLN A 54 -14.06 7.17 15.34
N GLY A 55 -15.39 7.28 15.25
CA GLY A 55 -16.09 8.54 14.98
C GLY A 55 -16.12 8.95 13.50
N GLY A 56 -15.75 8.04 12.59
CA GLY A 56 -15.84 8.25 11.14
C GLY A 56 -17.24 7.99 10.58
N ASP A 57 -17.44 8.36 9.32
CA ASP A 57 -18.68 8.08 8.58
C ASP A 57 -18.63 6.68 7.96
N PRO A 58 -19.41 5.70 8.47
CA PRO A 58 -19.39 4.33 7.94
C PRO A 58 -19.96 4.21 6.53
N ALA A 59 -20.67 5.23 6.02
CA ALA A 59 -21.21 5.23 4.66
C ALA A 59 -20.09 5.27 3.58
N VAL A 60 -18.87 5.65 3.94
CA VAL A 60 -17.71 5.61 3.03
C VAL A 60 -17.40 4.20 2.54
N VAL A 61 -17.83 3.17 3.27
CA VAL A 61 -17.62 1.76 2.88
C VAL A 61 -18.46 1.40 1.64
N ASP A 62 -19.66 1.95 1.54
CA ASP A 62 -20.55 1.72 0.39
C ASP A 62 -20.31 2.75 -0.72
N ASP A 63 -19.88 3.95 -0.35
CA ASP A 63 -19.64 5.06 -1.27
C ASP A 63 -18.29 5.75 -0.95
N PRO A 64 -17.17 5.23 -1.48
CA PRO A 64 -15.86 5.85 -1.31
C PRO A 64 -15.73 7.26 -1.89
N SER A 65 -16.69 7.70 -2.72
CA SER A 65 -16.69 9.07 -3.26
C SER A 65 -16.90 10.15 -2.20
N ARG A 66 -17.37 9.76 -1.02
CA ARG A 66 -17.52 10.62 0.18
C ARG A 66 -16.17 10.99 0.82
N LEU A 67 -15.11 10.27 0.51
CA LEU A 67 -13.76 10.61 0.97
C LEU A 67 -13.26 11.89 0.31
N ALA A 68 -12.46 12.66 1.06
CA ALA A 68 -11.84 13.89 0.56
C ALA A 68 -11.00 13.60 -0.69
N ARG A 69 -11.10 14.48 -1.70
CA ARG A 69 -10.35 14.36 -2.95
C ARG A 69 -9.46 15.57 -3.16
N ALA A 70 -8.28 15.34 -3.70
CA ALA A 70 -7.42 16.40 -4.16
C ALA A 70 -7.96 17.02 -5.46
N PRO A 71 -7.86 18.35 -5.65
CA PRO A 71 -8.32 19.01 -6.88
C PRO A 71 -7.45 18.68 -8.09
N ILE A 72 -6.18 18.30 -7.87
CA ILE A 72 -5.23 17.95 -8.92
C ILE A 72 -4.94 16.46 -8.83
N VAL A 73 -5.19 15.76 -9.94
CA VAL A 73 -4.88 14.35 -10.11
C VAL A 73 -4.02 14.23 -11.36
N ARG A 74 -2.74 13.91 -11.18
CA ARG A 74 -1.74 13.86 -12.26
C ARG A 74 -1.23 12.44 -12.44
N GLN A 75 -1.49 11.86 -13.60
CA GLN A 75 -0.96 10.56 -13.98
C GLN A 75 0.49 10.69 -14.47
N LEU A 76 1.36 9.81 -13.97
CA LEU A 76 2.75 9.72 -14.40
C LEU A 76 2.92 8.51 -15.30
N THR A 77 3.57 8.72 -16.45
CA THR A 77 3.84 7.68 -17.43
C THR A 77 5.33 7.38 -17.54
N ALA A 78 5.65 6.14 -17.91
CA ALA A 78 7.02 5.69 -18.14
C ALA A 78 7.62 6.41 -19.36
N SER A 79 8.81 6.97 -19.20
CA SER A 79 9.55 7.65 -20.28
C SER A 79 10.40 6.69 -21.11
N GLN A 80 10.64 5.50 -20.62
CA GLN A 80 11.38 4.42 -21.28
C GLN A 80 10.79 3.07 -20.90
N GLY A 81 10.97 2.07 -21.74
CA GLY A 81 10.61 0.69 -21.43
C GLY A 81 11.57 0.12 -20.38
N SER A 82 11.03 -0.42 -19.29
CA SER A 82 11.78 -1.06 -18.21
C SER A 82 10.86 -1.87 -17.31
N PRO A 83 11.37 -2.83 -16.51
CA PRO A 83 10.59 -3.30 -15.37
C PRO A 83 10.38 -2.15 -14.36
N MET A 84 9.24 -2.15 -13.67
CA MET A 84 9.00 -1.25 -12.53
C MET A 84 10.02 -1.54 -11.43
N PRO A 85 10.88 -0.59 -11.05
CA PRO A 85 11.86 -0.85 -10.00
C PRO A 85 11.21 -0.81 -8.61
N ALA A 86 11.89 -1.41 -7.63
CA ALA A 86 11.51 -1.24 -6.22
C ALA A 86 11.88 0.19 -5.77
N LEU A 87 10.88 1.03 -5.59
CA LEU A 87 11.09 2.42 -5.20
C LEU A 87 11.40 2.53 -3.70
N ALA A 88 12.29 3.45 -3.33
CA ALA A 88 12.62 3.73 -1.95
C ALA A 88 11.41 4.38 -1.21
N PRO A 89 10.74 3.69 -0.26
CA PRO A 89 9.52 4.18 0.38
C PRO A 89 9.74 5.48 1.15
N ARG A 90 10.95 5.69 1.67
CA ARG A 90 11.32 6.89 2.40
C ARG A 90 11.21 8.16 1.55
N ILE A 91 11.72 8.14 0.33
CA ILE A 91 11.66 9.29 -0.60
C ILE A 91 10.20 9.64 -0.91
N LEU A 92 9.38 8.61 -1.12
CA LEU A 92 7.95 8.77 -1.40
C LEU A 92 7.19 9.31 -0.19
N GLY A 93 7.48 8.79 1.01
CA GLY A 93 6.90 9.28 2.27
C GLY A 93 7.28 10.74 2.56
N GLU A 94 8.53 11.14 2.32
CA GLU A 94 8.97 12.53 2.47
C GLU A 94 8.25 13.47 1.49
N ALA A 95 7.97 13.03 0.27
CA ALA A 95 7.18 13.79 -0.70
C ALA A 95 5.72 13.96 -0.24
N ILE A 96 5.09 12.90 0.29
CA ILE A 96 3.73 12.97 0.85
C ILE A 96 3.68 13.94 2.03
N VAL A 97 4.65 13.89 2.95
CA VAL A 97 4.77 14.85 4.08
C VAL A 97 4.93 16.27 3.56
N ALA A 98 5.73 16.48 2.51
CA ALA A 98 5.94 17.81 1.93
C ALA A 98 4.67 18.40 1.31
N MET A 99 3.77 17.56 0.75
CA MET A 99 2.46 17.97 0.24
C MET A 99 1.39 18.18 1.34
N GLY A 100 1.72 17.93 2.61
CA GLY A 100 0.79 18.02 3.73
C GLY A 100 0.04 16.74 4.09
N GLY A 101 0.33 15.61 3.42
CA GLY A 101 -0.26 14.30 3.71
C GLY A 101 0.36 13.59 4.92
N GLY A 102 1.31 14.22 5.59
CA GLY A 102 1.96 13.71 6.81
C GLY A 102 2.40 14.85 7.72
N ARG A 103 2.94 14.50 8.90
CA ARG A 103 3.34 15.45 9.93
C ARG A 103 4.85 15.57 10.00
N ARG A 104 5.37 16.81 10.07
CA ARG A 104 6.75 17.11 10.47
C ARG A 104 6.84 17.34 11.98
N LEU A 105 5.82 18.00 12.54
CA LEU A 105 5.62 18.20 13.97
C LEU A 105 4.34 17.50 14.41
N ALA A 106 4.26 17.08 15.67
CA ALA A 106 3.08 16.38 16.21
C ALA A 106 1.78 17.21 16.08
N THR A 107 1.90 18.54 16.03
CA THR A 107 0.79 19.47 15.92
C THR A 107 0.33 19.77 14.49
N ASP A 108 1.07 19.32 13.49
CA ASP A 108 0.73 19.60 12.10
C ASP A 108 -0.58 18.91 11.72
N PRO A 109 -1.46 19.59 10.97
CA PRO A 109 -2.62 18.94 10.37
C PRO A 109 -2.18 17.96 9.27
N VAL A 110 -2.98 16.94 9.04
CA VAL A 110 -2.80 16.00 7.92
C VAL A 110 -3.92 16.18 6.92
N ASP A 111 -3.56 16.40 5.67
CA ASP A 111 -4.53 16.42 4.57
C ASP A 111 -4.71 14.99 4.01
N PRO A 112 -5.86 14.35 4.25
CA PRO A 112 -6.10 12.98 3.79
C PRO A 112 -6.37 12.86 2.29
N ALA A 113 -6.48 13.98 1.56
CA ALA A 113 -6.77 13.99 0.13
C ALA A 113 -5.52 13.93 -0.75
N VAL A 114 -4.34 14.25 -0.19
CA VAL A 114 -3.09 14.23 -0.96
C VAL A 114 -2.36 12.90 -0.78
N GLY A 115 -1.64 12.46 -1.81
CA GLY A 115 -0.90 11.20 -1.76
C GLY A 115 -0.40 10.75 -3.11
N LEU A 116 0.10 9.52 -3.12
CA LEU A 116 0.61 8.81 -4.29
C LEU A 116 -0.11 7.47 -4.41
N GLU A 117 -0.50 7.11 -5.62
CA GLU A 117 -1.03 5.80 -5.97
C GLU A 117 -0.12 5.16 -7.00
N PHE A 118 0.28 3.90 -6.79
CA PHE A 118 1.06 3.14 -7.76
C PHE A 118 0.13 2.16 -8.48
N LEU A 119 0.19 2.17 -9.83
CA LEU A 119 -0.68 1.41 -10.71
C LEU A 119 -0.08 0.06 -11.12
N CYS A 120 1.16 -0.19 -10.72
CA CYS A 120 1.91 -1.41 -11.04
C CYS A 120 2.82 -1.80 -9.89
N GLN A 121 3.16 -3.09 -9.85
CA GLN A 121 4.05 -3.66 -8.84
C GLN A 121 5.50 -3.67 -9.31
N ALA A 122 6.46 -3.71 -8.36
CA ALA A 122 7.87 -3.90 -8.66
C ALA A 122 8.08 -5.19 -9.46
N GLY A 123 8.91 -5.11 -10.51
CA GLY A 123 9.16 -6.21 -11.45
C GLY A 123 8.20 -6.28 -12.64
N GLN A 124 7.05 -5.62 -12.59
CA GLN A 124 6.11 -5.59 -13.72
C GLN A 124 6.71 -4.82 -14.91
N SER A 125 6.59 -5.36 -16.12
CA SER A 125 7.09 -4.72 -17.33
C SER A 125 6.27 -3.47 -17.68
N LEU A 126 6.95 -2.37 -17.98
CA LEU A 126 6.37 -1.11 -18.44
C LEU A 126 6.89 -0.80 -19.86
N ALA A 127 5.98 -0.45 -20.77
CA ALA A 127 6.32 0.17 -22.04
C ALA A 127 6.39 1.70 -21.92
N VAL A 128 6.98 2.36 -22.92
CA VAL A 128 6.95 3.83 -23.01
C VAL A 128 5.50 4.31 -23.08
N GLY A 129 5.15 5.26 -22.21
CA GLY A 129 3.80 5.81 -22.13
C GLY A 129 2.87 5.07 -21.16
N ASP A 130 3.24 3.88 -20.65
CA ASP A 130 2.41 3.18 -19.68
C ASP A 130 2.29 3.98 -18.38
N PRO A 131 1.07 4.11 -17.83
CA PRO A 131 0.87 4.76 -16.55
C PRO A 131 1.40 3.87 -15.41
N PHE A 132 2.20 4.45 -14.52
CA PHE A 132 2.76 3.72 -13.39
C PHE A 132 2.44 4.32 -12.02
N ALA A 133 2.09 5.61 -11.97
CA ALA A 133 1.70 6.27 -10.72
C ALA A 133 0.70 7.40 -10.96
N VAL A 134 -0.03 7.77 -9.91
CA VAL A 134 -0.91 8.95 -9.86
C VAL A 134 -0.53 9.79 -8.65
N VAL A 135 -0.40 11.09 -8.86
CA VAL A 135 -0.19 12.10 -7.83
C VAL A 135 -1.52 12.78 -7.54
N HIS A 136 -1.91 12.83 -6.27
CA HIS A 136 -3.03 13.58 -5.75
C HIS A 136 -2.50 14.79 -4.96
N ALA A 137 -2.77 16.03 -5.41
CA ALA A 137 -2.19 17.23 -4.83
C ALA A 137 -3.19 18.39 -4.71
N ARG A 138 -2.90 19.35 -3.81
CA ARG A 138 -3.72 20.58 -3.66
C ARG A 138 -3.36 21.65 -4.66
N THR A 139 -2.08 21.76 -5.02
CA THR A 139 -1.56 22.78 -5.94
C THR A 139 -0.71 22.17 -7.03
N GLU A 140 -0.55 22.87 -8.15
CA GLU A 140 0.37 22.44 -9.21
C GLU A 140 1.81 22.33 -8.72
N ALA A 141 2.23 23.24 -7.81
CA ALA A 141 3.56 23.20 -7.23
C ALA A 141 3.81 21.94 -6.40
N ASP A 142 2.80 21.47 -5.65
CA ASP A 142 2.85 20.21 -4.91
C ASP A 142 2.89 19.01 -5.87
N ALA A 143 2.08 19.05 -6.93
CA ALA A 143 2.10 18.02 -7.96
C ALA A 143 3.46 17.91 -8.65
N ASP A 144 4.09 19.06 -8.98
CA ASP A 144 5.44 19.11 -9.55
C ASP A 144 6.50 18.58 -8.58
N LEU A 145 6.36 18.89 -7.28
CA LEU A 145 7.26 18.38 -6.25
C LEU A 145 7.17 16.85 -6.18
N ALA A 146 5.96 16.32 -6.08
CA ALA A 146 5.73 14.89 -5.98
C ALA A 146 6.18 14.14 -7.26
N GLU A 147 5.89 14.68 -8.45
CA GLU A 147 6.34 14.11 -9.70
C GLU A 147 7.87 14.02 -9.76
N ARG A 148 8.59 15.10 -9.39
CA ARG A 148 10.05 15.08 -9.33
C ARG A 148 10.59 14.02 -8.35
N ALA A 149 9.96 13.89 -7.18
CA ALA A 149 10.36 12.90 -6.19
C ALA A 149 10.15 11.47 -6.69
N VAL A 150 8.98 11.18 -7.29
CA VAL A 150 8.66 9.85 -7.86
C VAL A 150 9.60 9.51 -9.00
N ARG A 151 9.80 10.43 -9.97
CA ARG A 151 10.72 10.21 -11.10
C ARG A 151 12.18 10.08 -10.66
N GLY A 152 12.59 10.84 -9.64
CA GLY A 152 13.92 10.72 -9.04
C GLY A 152 14.14 9.37 -8.37
N ALA A 153 13.16 8.91 -7.58
CA ALA A 153 13.18 7.58 -6.96
C ALA A 153 13.21 6.46 -8.01
N PHE A 154 12.43 6.59 -9.09
CA PHE A 154 12.40 5.66 -10.21
C PHE A 154 13.77 5.57 -10.91
N ALA A 155 14.34 6.71 -11.28
CA ALA A 155 15.65 6.75 -11.94
C ALA A 155 16.78 6.20 -11.04
N HIS A 156 16.76 6.52 -9.75
CA HIS A 156 17.73 6.01 -8.78
C HIS A 156 17.63 4.48 -8.65
N ALA A 157 16.42 3.96 -8.49
CA ALA A 157 16.19 2.52 -8.34
C ALA A 157 16.58 1.73 -9.62
N LEU A 158 16.32 2.27 -10.81
CA LEU A 158 16.82 1.68 -12.07
C LEU A 158 18.34 1.66 -12.13
N ALA A 159 19.00 2.74 -11.69
CA ALA A 159 20.45 2.85 -11.72
C ALA A 159 21.14 1.93 -10.71
N SER A 160 20.50 1.66 -9.54
CA SER A 160 21.03 0.74 -8.55
C SER A 160 21.02 -0.72 -9.02
N GLY A 161 20.07 -1.08 -9.88
CA GLY A 161 19.91 -2.44 -10.37
C GLY A 161 19.54 -3.45 -9.29
N GLU A 162 19.10 -2.99 -8.12
CA GLU A 162 18.69 -3.86 -7.03
C GLU A 162 17.40 -4.61 -7.39
N ALA A 163 17.42 -5.93 -7.22
CA ALA A 163 16.24 -6.74 -7.38
C ALA A 163 15.22 -6.45 -6.25
N PRO A 164 13.92 -6.45 -6.55
CA PRO A 164 12.90 -6.38 -5.51
C PRO A 164 13.08 -7.49 -4.48
N LEU A 165 13.00 -7.16 -3.20
CA LEU A 165 12.95 -8.16 -2.14
C LEU A 165 11.59 -8.87 -2.16
N PRO A 166 11.51 -10.15 -1.72
CA PRO A 166 10.23 -10.80 -1.53
C PRO A 166 9.42 -10.04 -0.45
N LEU A 167 8.11 -10.03 -0.59
CA LEU A 167 7.21 -9.35 0.36
C LEU A 167 7.30 -9.96 1.76
N LEU A 168 7.50 -11.26 1.83
CA LEU A 168 7.62 -12.03 3.05
C LEU A 168 8.98 -12.72 3.02
N VAL A 169 9.86 -12.33 3.95
CA VAL A 169 11.25 -12.80 3.95
C VAL A 169 11.42 -14.04 4.81
N GLU A 170 11.00 -13.94 6.07
CA GLU A 170 11.24 -14.98 7.08
C GLU A 170 10.07 -15.08 8.05
N ARG A 171 9.88 -16.27 8.57
CA ARG A 171 9.06 -16.55 9.74
C ARG A 171 9.98 -16.81 10.94
N ILE A 172 9.81 -16.01 11.98
CA ILE A 172 10.60 -16.12 13.21
C ILE A 172 9.69 -16.63 14.32
N THR A 173 10.05 -17.76 14.90
CA THR A 173 9.38 -18.34 16.07
C THR A 173 10.31 -18.32 17.27
N GLN A 174 9.83 -18.77 18.43
CA GLN A 174 10.66 -18.91 19.63
C GLN A 174 11.81 -19.91 19.41
N ASP A 175 11.58 -20.95 18.60
CA ASP A 175 12.48 -22.09 18.47
C ASP A 175 13.36 -22.03 17.21
N HIS A 176 12.92 -21.37 16.16
CA HIS A 176 13.64 -21.34 14.88
C HIS A 176 13.23 -20.15 13.99
N THR A 177 14.10 -19.89 13.01
CA THR A 177 13.85 -18.97 11.90
C THR A 177 13.86 -19.78 10.60
N GLU A 178 12.86 -19.57 9.76
CA GLU A 178 12.73 -20.24 8.46
C GLU A 178 12.36 -19.22 7.37
N PRO A 179 12.79 -19.39 6.10
CA PRO A 179 12.30 -18.59 5.01
C PRO A 179 10.76 -18.66 4.97
N TYR A 180 10.12 -17.52 4.70
CA TYR A 180 8.67 -17.52 4.50
C TYR A 180 8.38 -18.12 3.14
N GLY A 181 8.01 -19.38 3.11
CA GLY A 181 7.71 -20.14 1.89
C GLY A 181 6.29 -20.68 1.90
N ASP A 182 5.85 -21.19 0.75
CA ASP A 182 4.64 -21.96 0.61
C ASP A 182 4.78 -23.28 1.40
N ALA A 183 4.15 -23.35 2.56
CA ALA A 183 4.00 -24.57 3.34
C ALA A 183 2.58 -25.12 3.15
#